data_8f898b334212246f60dc3822ecf0bdd6
#
_entry.id   8f898b334212246f60dc3822ecf0bdd6
#
_cell.length_a   1.000
_cell.length_b   1.000
_cell.length_c   1.000
_cell.angle_alpha   90.00
_cell.angle_beta   90.00
_cell.angle_gamma   90.00
#
_symmetry.space_group_name_H-M   'P 1'
#
loop_
_entity.id
_entity.type
_entity.pdbx_description
1 polymer ?
#
loop_
_entity_poly.entity_id
_entity_poly.type
_entity_poly.pdbx_seq_one_letter_code
_entity_poly.pdbx_strand_id
1 'polypeptide(L)'
;MLIRVLFGPILLLSQLNKELNMKHFDKCLGANLRIRLSVLVFLQYAVWGAYLISIGRYLGQAGLGSQIKWFFAVNGIVSLFMPALIGIVADRFIQAQKTLSICHLLAGGFMLCAGLYCLKAEHVEFVPLYAFYSLSIVFFMPTVALTNSVSYSIIGQAGGDPVRDYPSIRLFGTVGFICSMLAVNFIPVNGVRMQDSCSQLILSGFLSLILCLYALTLPQCPTGGSAAERSLRDAFGLNAFSLFKQHHMAVFFAFCILMGTALQITNGYANMFLSSFSSNPAWADTFAVKNSNALLSLSQISETLCFLLVPFCMKRFGIKKVLLMSMAAWVLRFGLFGMGTPDMPGVLLFILSCILYGIAFDFYNIAGSLYVEQNVDKGIRASAQGLFMMMSNGVGATIGMMGAGCVMDRFVFKAVQPDWSSAWFVFAGYMVVVTIMFSIFFKNNDLKR
;
A
#
# COMPACT_ATOMS: atom_id res chain seq x y z
N MET A 1 -28.42 9.37 -3.97
CA MET A 1 -27.23 10.21 -3.75
C MET A 1 -25.97 9.37 -3.57
N LEU A 2 -26.00 8.30 -2.77
CA LEU A 2 -24.86 7.37 -2.52
C LEU A 2 -24.30 6.73 -3.80
N ILE A 3 -25.16 6.29 -4.72
CA ILE A 3 -24.76 5.64 -5.99
C ILE A 3 -23.95 6.60 -6.89
N ARG A 4 -24.28 7.89 -6.93
CA ARG A 4 -23.50 8.88 -7.70
C ARG A 4 -22.14 9.18 -7.07
N VAL A 5 -22.01 9.11 -5.76
CA VAL A 5 -20.72 9.28 -5.05
C VAL A 5 -19.85 8.03 -5.18
N LEU A 6 -20.45 6.84 -5.14
CA LEU A 6 -19.74 5.55 -5.25
C LEU A 6 -19.31 5.23 -6.69
N PHE A 7 -20.14 5.55 -7.69
CA PHE A 7 -19.88 5.21 -9.09
C PHE A 7 -19.46 6.41 -9.94
N GLY A 8 -19.58 7.64 -9.43
CA GLY A 8 -19.11 8.85 -10.11
C GLY A 8 -17.65 8.79 -10.53
N PRO A 9 -16.71 8.39 -9.66
CA PRO A 9 -15.30 8.22 -10.03
C PRO A 9 -15.08 7.12 -11.06
N ILE A 10 -15.85 6.03 -11.01
CA ILE A 10 -15.78 4.93 -11.99
C ILE A 10 -16.30 5.39 -13.36
N LEU A 11 -17.36 6.20 -13.38
CA LEU A 11 -17.89 6.82 -14.60
C LEU A 11 -16.92 7.88 -15.15
N LEU A 12 -16.28 8.66 -14.29
CA LEU A 12 -15.24 9.63 -14.70
C LEU A 12 -14.01 8.91 -15.26
N LEU A 13 -13.57 7.81 -14.64
CA LEU A 13 -12.51 6.95 -15.15
C LEU A 13 -12.89 6.30 -16.49
N SER A 14 -14.17 5.94 -16.68
CA SER A 14 -14.67 5.42 -17.96
C SER A 14 -14.74 6.48 -19.05
N GLN A 15 -15.05 7.74 -18.70
CA GLN A 15 -15.07 8.86 -19.64
C GLN A 15 -13.64 9.34 -19.97
N LEU A 16 -12.75 9.46 -18.99
CA LEU A 16 -11.32 9.72 -19.20
C LEU A 16 -10.65 8.64 -20.06
N ASN A 17 -11.05 7.40 -19.91
CA ASN A 17 -10.59 6.29 -20.76
C ASN A 17 -11.18 6.36 -22.20
N LYS A 18 -12.35 6.97 -22.40
CA LYS A 18 -12.90 7.26 -23.72
C LYS A 18 -12.19 8.42 -24.42
N GLU A 19 -11.75 9.44 -23.70
CA GLU A 19 -11.01 10.57 -24.26
C GLU A 19 -9.54 10.27 -24.54
N LEU A 20 -8.92 9.33 -23.79
CA LEU A 20 -7.57 8.82 -24.02
C LEU A 20 -7.57 7.73 -25.12
N ASN A 21 -8.05 8.06 -26.32
CA ASN A 21 -7.85 7.32 -27.59
C ASN A 21 -7.87 5.78 -27.50
N MET A 22 -8.94 5.17 -26.96
CA MET A 22 -9.10 3.71 -26.87
C MET A 22 -9.04 2.99 -28.24
N LYS A 23 -9.30 3.65 -29.34
CA LYS A 23 -9.21 3.04 -30.69
C LYS A 23 -7.80 2.57 -31.08
N HIS A 24 -6.76 3.08 -30.41
CA HIS A 24 -5.37 2.63 -30.65
C HIS A 24 -4.93 1.50 -29.71
N PHE A 25 -5.59 1.38 -28.55
CA PHE A 25 -5.27 0.37 -27.53
C PHE A 25 -5.78 -1.03 -27.88
N ASP A 26 -6.91 -1.14 -28.58
CA ASP A 26 -7.52 -2.45 -28.89
C ASP A 26 -6.78 -3.28 -29.94
N LYS A 27 -5.82 -2.70 -30.64
CA LYS A 27 -5.06 -3.42 -31.67
C LYS A 27 -3.90 -4.30 -31.20
N CYS A 28 -3.44 -4.14 -29.95
CA CYS A 28 -2.23 -4.81 -29.48
C CYS A 28 -2.48 -5.90 -28.41
N LEU A 29 -3.49 -5.75 -27.55
CA LEU A 29 -3.85 -6.78 -26.58
C LEU A 29 -5.32 -7.17 -26.79
N GLY A 30 -5.60 -8.44 -27.03
CA GLY A 30 -6.98 -8.92 -27.22
C GLY A 30 -7.85 -8.54 -26.00
N ALA A 31 -9.08 -8.05 -26.23
CA ALA A 31 -10.00 -7.58 -25.18
C ALA A 31 -10.19 -8.62 -24.05
N ASN A 32 -10.28 -9.90 -24.39
CA ASN A 32 -10.39 -11.00 -23.42
C ASN A 32 -9.18 -11.05 -22.47
N LEU A 33 -7.96 -10.92 -22.99
CA LEU A 33 -6.76 -11.02 -22.20
C LEU A 33 -6.62 -9.80 -21.26
N ARG A 34 -6.99 -8.61 -21.75
CA ARG A 34 -7.05 -7.39 -20.93
C ARG A 34 -8.01 -7.55 -19.75
N ILE A 35 -9.23 -8.07 -19.99
CA ILE A 35 -10.22 -8.33 -18.92
C ILE A 35 -9.64 -9.33 -17.92
N ARG A 36 -9.04 -10.44 -18.37
CA ARG A 36 -8.48 -11.46 -17.47
C ARG A 36 -7.37 -10.89 -16.59
N LEU A 37 -6.47 -10.07 -17.12
CA LEU A 37 -5.42 -9.41 -16.32
C LEU A 37 -6.00 -8.34 -15.39
N SER A 38 -7.04 -7.61 -15.81
CA SER A 38 -7.73 -6.65 -14.97
C SER A 38 -8.41 -7.33 -13.77
N VAL A 39 -9.04 -8.50 -13.97
CA VAL A 39 -9.62 -9.30 -12.88
C VAL A 39 -8.52 -9.82 -11.94
N LEU A 40 -7.39 -10.28 -12.46
CA LEU A 40 -6.24 -10.69 -11.66
C LEU A 40 -5.80 -9.58 -10.72
N VAL A 41 -5.54 -8.40 -11.28
CA VAL A 41 -5.05 -7.25 -10.52
C VAL A 41 -6.13 -6.72 -9.56
N PHE A 42 -7.40 -6.71 -9.97
CA PHE A 42 -8.53 -6.37 -9.11
C PHE A 42 -8.57 -7.27 -7.87
N LEU A 43 -8.55 -8.59 -8.05
CA LEU A 43 -8.59 -9.54 -6.93
C LEU A 43 -7.36 -9.42 -6.04
N GLN A 44 -6.16 -9.24 -6.61
CA GLN A 44 -4.91 -9.06 -5.85
C GLN A 44 -5.02 -7.93 -4.83
N TYR A 45 -5.53 -6.78 -5.23
CA TYR A 45 -5.66 -5.63 -4.36
C TYR A 45 -6.94 -5.64 -3.53
N ALA A 46 -7.99 -6.36 -3.97
CA ALA A 46 -9.17 -6.59 -3.16
C ALA A 46 -8.87 -7.43 -1.91
N VAL A 47 -7.99 -8.44 -2.02
CA VAL A 47 -7.48 -9.22 -0.87
C VAL A 47 -6.87 -8.27 0.17
N TRP A 48 -6.05 -7.33 -0.28
CA TRP A 48 -5.35 -6.40 0.61
C TRP A 48 -6.27 -5.34 1.21
N GLY A 49 -7.11 -4.73 0.39
CA GLY A 49 -8.08 -3.70 0.80
C GLY A 49 -9.13 -4.21 1.78
N ALA A 50 -9.39 -5.52 1.81
CA ALA A 50 -10.35 -6.11 2.73
C ALA A 50 -9.96 -5.96 4.21
N TYR A 51 -8.66 -5.84 4.54
CA TYR A 51 -8.23 -5.76 5.94
C TYR A 51 -7.25 -4.64 6.25
N LEU A 52 -6.40 -4.21 5.29
CA LEU A 52 -5.23 -3.38 5.58
C LEU A 52 -5.58 -2.10 6.36
N ILE A 53 -6.63 -1.41 5.97
CA ILE A 53 -7.03 -0.12 6.56
C ILE A 53 -7.89 -0.30 7.81
N SER A 54 -8.64 -1.40 7.92
CA SER A 54 -9.61 -1.64 8.99
C SER A 54 -9.08 -2.53 10.12
N ILE A 55 -7.99 -3.28 9.91
CA ILE A 55 -7.46 -4.19 10.93
C ILE A 55 -7.05 -3.45 12.22
N GLY A 56 -6.49 -2.24 12.12
CA GLY A 56 -6.12 -1.43 13.29
C GLY A 56 -7.32 -1.10 14.17
N ARG A 57 -8.49 -0.81 13.56
CA ARG A 57 -9.75 -0.59 14.28
C ARG A 57 -10.20 -1.84 15.03
N TYR A 58 -10.21 -2.98 14.34
CA TYR A 58 -10.56 -4.28 14.95
C TYR A 58 -9.62 -4.65 16.10
N LEU A 59 -8.30 -4.51 15.90
CA LEU A 59 -7.31 -4.81 16.95
C LEU A 59 -7.49 -3.90 18.18
N GLY A 60 -7.84 -2.62 17.96
CA GLY A 60 -8.17 -1.71 19.07
C GLY A 60 -9.36 -2.17 19.87
N GLN A 61 -10.45 -2.61 19.23
CA GLN A 61 -11.64 -3.13 19.88
C GLN A 61 -11.38 -4.48 20.58
N ALA A 62 -10.50 -5.31 20.03
CA ALA A 62 -10.07 -6.57 20.63
C ALA A 62 -9.08 -6.41 21.81
N GLY A 63 -8.77 -5.17 22.23
CA GLY A 63 -7.81 -4.91 23.30
C GLY A 63 -6.35 -5.01 22.91
N LEU A 64 -6.06 -5.17 21.61
CA LEU A 64 -4.72 -5.33 21.05
C LEU A 64 -4.13 -4.03 20.43
N GLY A 65 -4.62 -2.86 20.87
CA GLY A 65 -4.21 -1.56 20.33
C GLY A 65 -2.68 -1.33 20.38
N SER A 66 -2.05 -1.62 21.52
CA SER A 66 -0.58 -1.49 21.68
C SER A 66 0.22 -2.44 20.77
N GLN A 67 -0.39 -3.50 20.27
CA GLN A 67 0.24 -4.51 19.41
C GLN A 67 0.10 -4.20 17.91
N ILE A 68 -0.68 -3.20 17.51
CA ILE A 68 -0.86 -2.80 16.09
C ILE A 68 0.49 -2.61 15.39
N LYS A 69 1.47 -2.04 16.07
CA LYS A 69 2.82 -1.84 15.55
C LYS A 69 3.46 -3.12 14.99
N TRP A 70 3.23 -4.28 15.61
CA TRP A 70 3.79 -5.55 15.18
C TRP A 70 3.12 -6.06 13.90
N PHE A 71 1.78 -5.93 13.79
CA PHE A 71 1.01 -6.33 12.60
C PHE A 71 1.43 -5.55 11.35
N PHE A 72 1.84 -4.29 11.50
CA PHE A 72 2.33 -3.50 10.37
C PHE A 72 3.84 -3.60 10.17
N ALA A 73 4.63 -3.79 11.23
CA ALA A 73 6.07 -4.01 11.12
C ALA A 73 6.40 -5.31 10.36
N VAL A 74 5.62 -6.38 10.54
CA VAL A 74 5.84 -7.64 9.82
C VAL A 74 5.71 -7.48 8.31
N ASN A 75 4.84 -6.59 7.82
CA ASN A 75 4.74 -6.29 6.39
C ASN A 75 6.08 -5.76 5.85
N GLY A 76 6.71 -4.84 6.60
CA GLY A 76 8.03 -4.30 6.25
C GLY A 76 9.11 -5.37 6.28
N ILE A 77 9.19 -6.14 7.37
CA ILE A 77 10.20 -7.21 7.55
C ILE A 77 10.10 -8.24 6.43
N VAL A 78 8.89 -8.71 6.15
CA VAL A 78 8.64 -9.72 5.10
C VAL A 78 8.98 -9.18 3.72
N SER A 79 8.68 -7.91 3.46
CA SER A 79 8.97 -7.25 2.18
C SER A 79 10.48 -7.13 1.88
N LEU A 80 11.35 -7.26 2.89
CA LEU A 80 12.80 -7.24 2.69
C LEU A 80 13.32 -8.49 1.97
N PHE A 81 12.73 -9.67 2.25
CA PHE A 81 13.32 -10.93 1.85
C PHE A 81 12.41 -11.78 0.96
N MET A 82 11.13 -11.85 1.30
CA MET A 82 10.22 -12.82 0.67
C MET A 82 9.95 -12.60 -0.82
N PRO A 83 9.82 -11.35 -1.34
CA PRO A 83 9.66 -11.15 -2.78
C PRO A 83 10.83 -11.68 -3.59
N ALA A 84 12.06 -11.52 -3.11
CA ALA A 84 13.25 -12.04 -3.76
C ALA A 84 13.30 -13.58 -3.74
N LEU A 85 13.02 -14.18 -2.57
CA LEU A 85 13.02 -15.65 -2.41
C LEU A 85 11.96 -16.31 -3.32
N ILE A 86 10.74 -15.81 -3.28
CA ILE A 86 9.65 -16.38 -4.08
C ILE A 86 9.83 -16.07 -5.58
N GLY A 87 10.43 -14.91 -5.91
CA GLY A 87 10.82 -14.59 -7.28
C GLY A 87 11.79 -15.62 -7.85
N ILE A 88 12.81 -16.05 -7.09
CA ILE A 88 13.74 -17.10 -7.50
C ILE A 88 13.01 -18.43 -7.75
N VAL A 89 12.04 -18.78 -6.90
CA VAL A 89 11.22 -19.99 -7.07
C VAL A 89 10.42 -19.90 -8.36
N ALA A 90 9.82 -18.75 -8.66
CA ALA A 90 9.03 -18.53 -9.87
C ALA A 90 9.90 -18.53 -11.16
N ASP A 91 11.12 -18.00 -11.07
CA ASP A 91 12.01 -17.90 -12.22
C ASP A 91 12.67 -19.25 -12.58
N ARG A 92 12.97 -20.08 -11.56
CA ARG A 92 13.79 -21.29 -11.74
C ARG A 92 13.02 -22.60 -11.70
N PHE A 93 12.03 -22.72 -10.81
CA PHE A 93 11.48 -24.02 -10.44
C PHE A 93 10.01 -24.20 -10.83
N ILE A 94 9.18 -23.16 -10.61
CA ILE A 94 7.72 -23.26 -10.77
C ILE A 94 7.25 -22.05 -11.58
N GLN A 95 6.42 -22.31 -12.59
CA GLN A 95 5.81 -21.24 -13.39
C GLN A 95 5.20 -20.13 -12.52
N ALA A 96 5.42 -18.87 -12.89
CA ALA A 96 5.04 -17.71 -12.05
C ALA A 96 3.56 -17.69 -11.67
N GLN A 97 2.63 -18.06 -12.58
CA GLN A 97 1.19 -18.14 -12.25
C GLN A 97 0.87 -19.26 -11.27
N LYS A 98 1.60 -20.39 -11.28
CA LYS A 98 1.44 -21.47 -10.31
C LYS A 98 2.02 -21.08 -8.94
N THR A 99 3.17 -20.42 -8.94
CA THR A 99 3.78 -19.86 -7.72
C THR A 99 2.82 -18.84 -7.08
N LEU A 100 2.20 -17.95 -7.88
CA LEU A 100 1.19 -17.01 -7.45
C LEU A 100 -0.01 -17.74 -6.79
N SER A 101 -0.50 -18.80 -7.43
CA SER A 101 -1.60 -19.63 -6.92
C SER A 101 -1.24 -20.26 -5.56
N ILE A 102 -0.06 -20.88 -5.44
CA ILE A 102 0.40 -21.50 -4.19
C ILE A 102 0.53 -20.46 -3.08
N CYS A 103 1.10 -19.31 -3.38
CA CYS A 103 1.23 -18.22 -2.42
C CYS A 103 -0.14 -17.74 -1.93
N HIS A 104 -1.13 -17.61 -2.82
CA HIS A 104 -2.49 -17.22 -2.44
C HIS A 104 -3.24 -18.32 -1.68
N LEU A 105 -2.97 -19.58 -1.97
CA LEU A 105 -3.50 -20.70 -1.18
C LEU A 105 -3.05 -20.63 0.28
N LEU A 106 -1.75 -20.48 0.47
CA LEU A 106 -1.14 -20.41 1.81
C LEU A 106 -1.53 -19.12 2.53
N ALA A 107 -1.42 -17.97 1.86
CA ALA A 107 -1.82 -16.68 2.42
C ALA A 107 -3.28 -16.66 2.83
N GLY A 108 -4.18 -17.14 1.95
CA GLY A 108 -5.61 -17.22 2.21
C GLY A 108 -5.94 -18.21 3.31
N GLY A 109 -5.31 -19.38 3.30
CA GLY A 109 -5.49 -20.40 4.33
C GLY A 109 -5.12 -19.89 5.72
N PHE A 110 -3.94 -19.27 5.87
CA PHE A 110 -3.53 -18.69 7.16
C PHE A 110 -4.39 -17.49 7.57
N MET A 111 -4.85 -16.65 6.62
CA MET A 111 -5.75 -15.54 6.94
C MET A 111 -7.12 -16.03 7.39
N LEU A 112 -7.64 -17.13 6.79
CA LEU A 112 -8.85 -17.78 7.26
C LEU A 112 -8.65 -18.38 8.65
N CYS A 113 -7.51 -19.03 8.93
CA CYS A 113 -7.21 -19.53 10.27
C CYS A 113 -7.18 -18.38 11.29
N ALA A 114 -6.60 -17.22 10.96
CA ALA A 114 -6.63 -16.04 11.81
C ALA A 114 -8.07 -15.57 12.10
N GLY A 115 -8.90 -15.46 11.06
CA GLY A 115 -10.30 -15.06 11.20
C GLY A 115 -11.15 -16.05 11.99
N LEU A 116 -10.98 -17.35 11.72
CA LEU A 116 -11.70 -18.41 12.42
C LEU A 116 -11.26 -18.55 13.89
N TYR A 117 -9.97 -18.33 14.18
CA TYR A 117 -9.48 -18.24 15.55
C TYR A 117 -10.21 -17.12 16.30
N CYS A 118 -10.22 -15.90 15.74
CA CYS A 118 -10.88 -14.76 16.36
C CYS A 118 -12.39 -14.96 16.52
N LEU A 119 -13.04 -15.69 15.60
CA LEU A 119 -14.47 -15.96 15.66
C LEU A 119 -14.84 -16.91 16.82
N LYS A 120 -13.93 -17.83 17.18
CA LYS A 120 -14.16 -18.84 18.23
C LYS A 120 -13.64 -18.43 19.60
N ALA A 121 -12.68 -17.51 19.66
CA ALA A 121 -12.05 -17.05 20.89
C ALA A 121 -13.00 -16.14 21.69
N GLU A 122 -13.19 -16.43 22.98
CA GLU A 122 -13.88 -15.52 23.90
C GLU A 122 -13.06 -14.24 24.11
N HIS A 123 -11.73 -14.38 24.21
CA HIS A 123 -10.76 -13.29 24.22
C HIS A 123 -9.68 -13.54 23.17
N VAL A 124 -9.47 -12.55 22.31
CA VAL A 124 -8.45 -12.65 21.25
C VAL A 124 -7.06 -12.39 21.84
N GLU A 125 -6.25 -13.43 21.86
CA GLU A 125 -4.86 -13.32 22.30
C GLU A 125 -3.93 -12.88 21.16
N PHE A 126 -2.89 -12.10 21.51
CA PHE A 126 -1.93 -11.58 20.53
C PHE A 126 -1.18 -12.68 19.80
N VAL A 127 -0.60 -13.66 20.52
CA VAL A 127 0.34 -14.63 19.93
C VAL A 127 -0.30 -15.49 18.85
N PRO A 128 -1.45 -16.16 19.07
CA PRO A 128 -2.06 -16.98 18.03
C PRO A 128 -2.52 -16.17 16.81
N LEU A 129 -3.14 -14.99 17.04
CA LEU A 129 -3.58 -14.12 15.95
C LEU A 129 -2.38 -13.63 15.14
N TYR A 130 -1.34 -13.14 15.80
CA TYR A 130 -0.14 -12.64 15.16
C TYR A 130 0.61 -13.72 14.38
N ALA A 131 0.65 -14.95 14.88
CA ALA A 131 1.27 -16.07 14.18
C ALA A 131 0.57 -16.39 12.86
N PHE A 132 -0.76 -16.57 12.86
CA PHE A 132 -1.50 -16.82 11.63
C PHE A 132 -1.44 -15.63 10.66
N TYR A 133 -1.58 -14.41 11.18
CA TYR A 133 -1.46 -13.20 10.37
C TYR A 133 -0.08 -13.11 9.72
N SER A 134 0.99 -13.28 10.48
CA SER A 134 2.37 -13.18 9.98
C SER A 134 2.66 -14.23 8.92
N LEU A 135 2.21 -15.49 9.11
CA LEU A 135 2.33 -16.53 8.10
C LEU A 135 1.56 -16.18 6.82
N SER A 136 0.37 -15.60 6.96
CA SER A 136 -0.36 -15.10 5.79
C SER A 136 0.43 -14.02 5.05
N ILE A 137 1.00 -13.04 5.75
CA ILE A 137 1.80 -11.95 5.17
C ILE A 137 3.06 -12.46 4.48
N VAL A 138 3.73 -13.47 5.04
CA VAL A 138 4.94 -14.11 4.44
C VAL A 138 4.65 -14.57 3.00
N PHE A 139 3.48 -15.16 2.76
CA PHE A 139 3.11 -15.62 1.43
C PHE A 139 2.39 -14.56 0.59
N PHE A 140 1.72 -13.58 1.23
CA PHE A 140 0.99 -12.53 0.52
C PHE A 140 1.92 -11.46 -0.08
N MET A 141 2.92 -10.96 0.65
CA MET A 141 3.76 -9.85 0.17
C MET A 141 4.45 -10.13 -1.17
N PRO A 142 5.01 -11.33 -1.44
CA PRO A 142 5.58 -11.65 -2.73
C PRO A 142 4.58 -11.61 -3.88
N THR A 143 3.29 -11.86 -3.62
CA THR A 143 2.28 -11.94 -4.68
C THR A 143 2.06 -10.62 -5.41
N VAL A 144 2.34 -9.48 -4.77
CA VAL A 144 2.25 -8.16 -5.41
C VAL A 144 3.25 -8.05 -6.57
N ALA A 145 4.50 -8.47 -6.35
CA ALA A 145 5.52 -8.50 -7.39
C ALA A 145 5.24 -9.61 -8.44
N LEU A 146 4.80 -10.79 -7.99
CA LEU A 146 4.44 -11.90 -8.90
C LEU A 146 3.27 -11.53 -9.81
N THR A 147 2.24 -10.84 -9.33
CA THR A 147 1.12 -10.37 -10.16
C THR A 147 1.59 -9.46 -11.28
N ASN A 148 2.54 -8.57 -11.00
CA ASN A 148 3.15 -7.71 -12.01
C ASN A 148 3.95 -8.58 -13.03
N SER A 149 4.78 -9.49 -12.53
CA SER A 149 5.60 -10.38 -13.38
C SER A 149 4.74 -11.27 -14.30
N VAL A 150 3.69 -11.90 -13.75
CA VAL A 150 2.71 -12.69 -14.53
C VAL A 150 2.05 -11.82 -15.58
N SER A 151 1.60 -10.61 -15.22
CA SER A 151 0.95 -9.70 -16.16
C SER A 151 1.89 -9.29 -17.30
N TYR A 152 3.13 -8.94 -16.99
CA TYR A 152 4.13 -8.54 -17.99
C TYR A 152 4.49 -9.70 -18.92
N SER A 153 4.67 -10.90 -18.35
CA SER A 153 4.95 -12.10 -19.13
C SER A 153 3.82 -12.41 -20.12
N ILE A 154 2.58 -12.37 -19.67
CA ILE A 154 1.40 -12.66 -20.51
C ILE A 154 1.21 -11.59 -21.60
N ILE A 155 1.38 -10.30 -21.26
CA ILE A 155 1.32 -9.20 -22.25
C ILE A 155 2.40 -9.38 -23.32
N GLY A 156 3.64 -9.67 -22.91
CA GLY A 156 4.76 -9.89 -23.84
C GLY A 156 4.53 -11.10 -24.76
N GLN A 157 4.02 -12.22 -24.24
CA GLN A 157 3.67 -13.41 -25.04
C GLN A 157 2.58 -13.12 -26.07
N ALA A 158 1.65 -12.21 -25.75
CA ALA A 158 0.60 -11.78 -26.67
C ALA A 158 1.08 -10.74 -27.72
N GLY A 159 2.38 -10.38 -27.71
CA GLY A 159 2.93 -9.37 -28.61
C GLY A 159 2.62 -7.93 -28.20
N GLY A 160 2.10 -7.71 -26.97
CA GLY A 160 1.85 -6.39 -26.39
C GLY A 160 3.10 -5.78 -25.75
N ASP A 161 3.04 -4.49 -25.45
CA ASP A 161 4.08 -3.76 -24.72
C ASP A 161 3.65 -3.56 -23.26
N PRO A 162 4.30 -4.22 -22.28
CA PRO A 162 3.96 -4.04 -20.86
C PRO A 162 3.99 -2.59 -20.40
N VAL A 163 4.90 -1.77 -20.90
CA VAL A 163 5.02 -0.35 -20.50
C VAL A 163 3.80 0.44 -20.93
N ARG A 164 3.25 0.13 -22.10
CA ARG A 164 2.07 0.80 -22.66
C ARG A 164 0.75 0.21 -22.15
N ASP A 165 0.65 -1.11 -22.08
CA ASP A 165 -0.63 -1.81 -21.91
C ASP A 165 -0.96 -2.06 -20.42
N TYR A 166 0.05 -2.26 -19.54
CA TYR A 166 -0.15 -2.58 -18.15
C TYR A 166 -0.73 -1.44 -17.28
N PRO A 167 -0.38 -0.15 -17.46
CA PRO A 167 -0.90 0.91 -16.60
C PRO A 167 -2.43 0.96 -16.53
N SER A 168 -3.12 0.73 -17.64
CA SER A 168 -4.59 0.68 -17.67
C SER A 168 -5.18 -0.52 -16.91
N ILE A 169 -4.47 -1.66 -16.93
CA ILE A 169 -4.82 -2.88 -16.19
C ILE A 169 -4.59 -2.64 -14.68
N ARG A 170 -3.48 -2.00 -14.33
CA ARG A 170 -3.09 -1.72 -12.94
C ARG A 170 -4.12 -0.84 -12.20
N LEU A 171 -4.83 0.04 -12.89
CA LEU A 171 -5.91 0.86 -12.31
C LEU A 171 -7.02 0.01 -11.68
N PHE A 172 -7.32 -1.17 -12.23
CA PHE A 172 -8.30 -2.09 -11.64
C PHE A 172 -7.87 -2.60 -10.26
N GLY A 173 -6.59 -2.56 -9.93
CA GLY A 173 -6.11 -2.84 -8.57
C GLY A 173 -6.62 -1.82 -7.56
N THR A 174 -6.53 -0.53 -7.85
CA THR A 174 -7.07 0.51 -6.96
C THR A 174 -8.60 0.37 -6.83
N VAL A 175 -9.29 0.05 -7.93
CA VAL A 175 -10.74 -0.23 -7.89
C VAL A 175 -11.04 -1.41 -6.97
N GLY A 176 -10.29 -2.52 -7.09
CA GLY A 176 -10.45 -3.71 -6.23
C GLY A 176 -10.21 -3.39 -4.75
N PHE A 177 -9.16 -2.62 -4.46
CA PHE A 177 -8.85 -2.17 -3.10
C PHE A 177 -10.00 -1.35 -2.50
N ILE A 178 -10.50 -0.34 -3.23
CA ILE A 178 -11.60 0.52 -2.80
C ILE A 178 -12.90 -0.29 -2.63
N CYS A 179 -13.23 -1.15 -3.59
CA CYS A 179 -14.43 -1.98 -3.51
C CYS A 179 -14.44 -2.85 -2.26
N SER A 180 -13.33 -3.49 -1.92
CA SER A 180 -13.25 -4.32 -0.72
C SER A 180 -13.25 -3.48 0.56
N MET A 181 -12.60 -2.31 0.60
CA MET A 181 -12.72 -1.35 1.72
C MET A 181 -14.18 -0.96 1.98
N LEU A 182 -14.92 -0.62 0.92
CA LEU A 182 -16.32 -0.23 1.03
C LEU A 182 -17.22 -1.41 1.42
N ALA A 183 -16.96 -2.61 0.89
CA ALA A 183 -17.65 -3.82 1.30
C ALA A 183 -17.49 -4.07 2.81
N VAL A 184 -16.27 -4.01 3.32
CA VAL A 184 -15.95 -4.17 4.74
C VAL A 184 -16.60 -3.10 5.61
N ASN A 185 -16.73 -1.86 5.09
CA ASN A 185 -17.37 -0.76 5.81
C ASN A 185 -18.89 -0.93 5.92
N PHE A 186 -19.54 -1.35 4.83
CA PHE A 186 -21.01 -1.29 4.74
C PHE A 186 -21.73 -2.63 4.96
N ILE A 187 -21.05 -3.76 4.75
CA ILE A 187 -21.70 -5.08 4.87
C ILE A 187 -21.63 -5.55 6.33
N PRO A 188 -22.79 -5.75 6.99
CA PRO A 188 -22.81 -6.37 8.31
C PRO A 188 -22.77 -7.90 8.18
N VAL A 189 -22.12 -8.57 9.12
CA VAL A 189 -22.17 -10.01 9.34
C VAL A 189 -22.66 -10.23 10.77
N ASN A 190 -23.74 -10.95 10.95
CA ASN A 190 -24.40 -11.15 12.24
C ASN A 190 -24.70 -9.84 13.00
N GLY A 191 -25.11 -8.81 12.27
CA GLY A 191 -25.44 -7.48 12.83
C GLY A 191 -24.25 -6.58 13.14
N VAL A 192 -23.02 -7.07 13.00
CA VAL A 192 -21.77 -6.28 13.20
C VAL A 192 -21.12 -6.00 11.84
N ARG A 193 -20.68 -4.77 11.60
CA ARG A 193 -19.96 -4.44 10.36
C ARG A 193 -18.63 -5.19 10.30
N MET A 194 -18.22 -5.59 9.08
CA MET A 194 -16.98 -6.35 8.92
C MET A 194 -15.75 -5.58 9.42
N GLN A 195 -15.72 -4.24 9.28
CA GLN A 195 -14.62 -3.41 9.78
C GLN A 195 -14.46 -3.45 11.32
N ASP A 196 -15.53 -3.81 12.03
CA ASP A 196 -15.58 -3.91 13.49
C ASP A 196 -15.42 -5.37 13.97
N SER A 197 -15.16 -6.31 13.06
CA SER A 197 -15.09 -7.74 13.39
C SER A 197 -13.95 -8.44 12.64
N CYS A 198 -13.64 -9.68 13.06
CA CYS A 198 -12.72 -10.56 12.36
C CYS A 198 -13.19 -11.00 10.96
N SER A 199 -14.45 -10.70 10.59
CA SER A 199 -15.02 -11.04 9.27
C SER A 199 -14.23 -10.40 8.12
N GLN A 200 -13.53 -9.29 8.33
CA GLN A 200 -12.61 -8.71 7.36
C GLN A 200 -11.44 -9.64 7.00
N LEU A 201 -10.92 -10.39 7.98
CA LEU A 201 -9.85 -11.37 7.75
C LEU A 201 -10.40 -12.59 6.97
N ILE A 202 -11.61 -13.01 7.32
CA ILE A 202 -12.30 -14.11 6.62
C ILE A 202 -12.56 -13.73 5.16
N LEU A 203 -13.06 -12.52 4.90
CA LEU A 203 -13.27 -12.02 3.54
C LEU A 203 -11.96 -11.99 2.74
N SER A 204 -10.89 -11.47 3.32
CA SER A 204 -9.56 -11.44 2.70
C SER A 204 -9.07 -12.84 2.36
N GLY A 205 -9.22 -13.80 3.28
CA GLY A 205 -8.86 -15.19 3.07
C GLY A 205 -9.65 -15.82 1.92
N PHE A 206 -10.96 -15.60 1.86
CA PHE A 206 -11.81 -16.09 0.76
C PHE A 206 -11.41 -15.48 -0.59
N LEU A 207 -11.20 -14.18 -0.66
CA LEU A 207 -10.74 -13.49 -1.89
C LEU A 207 -9.40 -14.06 -2.35
N SER A 208 -8.49 -14.35 -1.40
CA SER A 208 -7.20 -14.97 -1.70
C SER A 208 -7.36 -16.40 -2.27
N LEU A 209 -8.27 -17.22 -1.74
CA LEU A 209 -8.55 -18.54 -2.30
C LEU A 209 -9.22 -18.47 -3.68
N ILE A 210 -10.09 -17.50 -3.92
CA ILE A 210 -10.66 -17.23 -5.26
C ILE A 210 -9.54 -16.89 -6.22
N LEU A 211 -8.61 -16.02 -5.81
CA LEU A 211 -7.46 -15.65 -6.65
C LEU A 211 -6.50 -16.82 -6.87
N CYS A 212 -6.32 -17.70 -5.89
CA CYS A 212 -5.57 -18.94 -6.06
C CYS A 212 -6.13 -19.77 -7.22
N LEU A 213 -7.43 -20.03 -7.24
CA LEU A 213 -8.09 -20.77 -8.32
C LEU A 213 -8.04 -20.02 -9.65
N TYR A 214 -8.25 -18.70 -9.61
CA TYR A 214 -8.21 -17.85 -10.79
C TYR A 214 -6.83 -17.84 -11.46
N ALA A 215 -5.75 -17.77 -10.66
CA ALA A 215 -4.39 -17.76 -11.16
C ALA A 215 -4.04 -19.02 -11.97
N LEU A 216 -4.63 -20.18 -11.63
CA LEU A 216 -4.46 -21.43 -12.39
C LEU A 216 -5.09 -21.38 -13.79
N THR A 217 -6.08 -20.51 -14.01
CA THR A 217 -6.74 -20.36 -15.32
C THR A 217 -5.94 -19.48 -16.29
N LEU A 218 -4.93 -18.73 -15.80
CA LEU A 218 -4.14 -17.80 -16.62
C LEU A 218 -3.21 -18.56 -17.59
N PRO A 219 -2.82 -17.92 -18.70
CA PRO A 219 -1.81 -18.47 -19.60
C PRO A 219 -0.51 -18.83 -18.87
N GLN A 220 0.15 -19.88 -19.34
CA GLN A 220 1.39 -20.35 -18.74
C GLN A 220 2.51 -19.34 -18.96
N CYS A 221 3.20 -18.97 -17.88
CA CYS A 221 4.40 -18.14 -17.94
C CYS A 221 5.62 -19.07 -18.07
N PRO A 222 6.50 -18.88 -19.06
CA PRO A 222 7.68 -19.72 -19.23
C PRO A 222 8.63 -19.57 -18.03
N THR A 223 9.21 -20.70 -17.61
CA THR A 223 10.32 -20.75 -16.65
C THR A 223 11.63 -20.84 -17.44
N GLY A 224 12.72 -20.32 -16.91
CA GLY A 224 14.04 -20.48 -17.51
C GLY A 224 14.30 -19.49 -18.65
N GLY A 225 14.74 -18.35 -18.43
CA GLY A 225 15.26 -17.36 -19.36
C GLY A 225 16.52 -16.75 -18.75
N SER A 226 16.97 -15.61 -19.24
CA SER A 226 18.08 -14.86 -18.66
C SER A 226 17.90 -14.52 -17.16
N ALA A 227 16.67 -14.60 -16.66
CA ALA A 227 16.36 -14.45 -15.23
C ALA A 227 16.76 -15.67 -14.39
N ALA A 228 16.76 -16.88 -14.95
CA ALA A 228 17.16 -18.10 -14.23
C ALA A 228 18.65 -18.16 -13.92
N GLU A 229 19.49 -17.41 -14.64
CA GLU A 229 20.94 -17.34 -14.46
C GLU A 229 21.36 -16.28 -13.42
N ARG A 230 20.43 -15.45 -12.94
CA ARG A 230 20.73 -14.42 -11.92
C ARG A 230 21.25 -15.07 -10.67
N SER A 231 22.38 -14.55 -10.15
CA SER A 231 22.92 -14.97 -8.87
C SER A 231 21.97 -14.59 -7.73
N LEU A 232 22.07 -15.28 -6.58
CA LEU A 232 21.32 -14.87 -5.37
C LEU A 232 21.62 -13.41 -5.00
N ARG A 233 22.86 -12.95 -5.21
CA ARG A 233 23.26 -11.57 -4.98
C ARG A 233 22.50 -10.60 -5.86
N ASP A 234 22.24 -10.96 -7.13
CA ASP A 234 21.48 -10.13 -8.06
C ASP A 234 19.99 -10.12 -7.71
N ALA A 235 19.45 -11.27 -7.30
CA ALA A 235 18.04 -11.40 -6.93
C ALA A 235 17.70 -10.60 -5.67
N PHE A 236 18.61 -10.55 -4.69
CA PHE A 236 18.48 -9.70 -3.50
C PHE A 236 18.92 -8.25 -3.74
N GLY A 237 19.36 -7.91 -4.95
CA GLY A 237 19.81 -6.56 -5.28
C GLY A 237 21.06 -6.12 -4.52
N LEU A 238 21.88 -7.08 -4.00
CA LEU A 238 23.03 -6.76 -3.16
C LEU A 238 24.08 -5.93 -3.87
N ASN A 239 24.15 -6.01 -5.21
CA ASN A 239 25.05 -5.18 -6.02
C ASN A 239 24.72 -3.69 -5.91
N ALA A 240 23.45 -3.34 -5.65
CA ALA A 240 23.04 -1.96 -5.45
C ALA A 240 23.52 -1.35 -4.12
N PHE A 241 23.93 -2.17 -3.13
CA PHE A 241 24.51 -1.65 -1.89
C PHE A 241 25.82 -0.89 -2.12
N SER A 242 26.50 -1.12 -3.25
CA SER A 242 27.65 -0.31 -3.65
C SER A 242 27.29 1.18 -3.84
N LEU A 243 26.02 1.51 -4.09
CA LEU A 243 25.55 2.89 -4.23
C LEU A 243 25.66 3.68 -2.92
N PHE A 244 25.69 3.04 -1.75
CA PHE A 244 25.94 3.73 -0.49
C PHE A 244 27.35 4.35 -0.40
N LYS A 245 28.29 3.94 -1.26
CA LYS A 245 29.61 4.59 -1.36
C LYS A 245 29.54 5.96 -2.04
N GLN A 246 28.46 6.22 -2.80
CA GLN A 246 28.22 7.51 -3.44
C GLN A 246 27.43 8.39 -2.46
N HIS A 247 28.00 9.50 -2.02
CA HIS A 247 27.40 10.36 -0.98
C HIS A 247 25.95 10.76 -1.29
N HIS A 248 25.65 11.19 -2.53
CA HIS A 248 24.32 11.63 -2.92
C HIS A 248 23.29 10.49 -2.87
N MET A 249 23.69 9.26 -3.25
CA MET A 249 22.82 8.07 -3.17
C MET A 249 22.63 7.61 -1.72
N ALA A 250 23.68 7.66 -0.90
CA ALA A 250 23.58 7.34 0.53
C ALA A 250 22.62 8.29 1.25
N VAL A 251 22.72 9.60 0.99
CA VAL A 251 21.79 10.62 1.51
C VAL A 251 20.36 10.34 1.02
N PHE A 252 20.19 10.05 -0.27
CA PHE A 252 18.86 9.73 -0.82
C PHE A 252 18.25 8.50 -0.12
N PHE A 253 18.98 7.38 0.00
CA PHE A 253 18.47 6.18 0.67
C PHE A 253 18.21 6.38 2.17
N ALA A 254 18.99 7.20 2.85
CA ALA A 254 18.69 7.60 4.23
C ALA A 254 17.33 8.33 4.32
N PHE A 255 17.05 9.25 3.40
CA PHE A 255 15.74 9.90 3.31
C PHE A 255 14.62 8.94 2.89
N CYS A 256 14.91 7.91 2.08
CA CYS A 256 13.93 6.85 1.78
C CYS A 256 13.49 6.11 3.04
N ILE A 257 14.42 5.80 3.95
CA ILE A 257 14.08 5.19 5.25
C ILE A 257 13.21 6.15 6.06
N LEU A 258 13.58 7.42 6.18
CA LEU A 258 12.81 8.42 6.93
C LEU A 258 11.41 8.63 6.34
N MET A 259 11.27 8.68 5.02
CA MET A 259 9.97 8.76 4.35
C MET A 259 9.14 7.50 4.54
N GLY A 260 9.78 6.33 4.47
CA GLY A 260 9.15 5.04 4.70
C GLY A 260 8.46 4.94 6.06
N THR A 261 8.98 5.64 7.09
CA THR A 261 8.35 5.68 8.42
C THR A 261 6.94 6.29 8.37
N ALA A 262 6.71 7.30 7.54
CA ALA A 262 5.40 7.96 7.44
C ALA A 262 4.34 7.13 6.72
N LEU A 263 4.75 6.28 5.75
CA LEU A 263 3.86 5.57 4.84
C LEU A 263 2.84 4.66 5.55
N GLN A 264 3.25 3.97 6.61
CA GLN A 264 2.41 2.97 7.28
C GLN A 264 1.62 3.52 8.48
N ILE A 265 1.97 4.70 8.99
CA ILE A 265 1.35 5.26 10.20
C ILE A 265 -0.18 5.41 10.01
N THR A 266 -0.60 6.01 8.90
CA THR A 266 -2.04 6.19 8.65
C THR A 266 -2.76 4.89 8.36
N ASN A 267 -2.12 3.92 7.70
CA ASN A 267 -2.70 2.60 7.48
C ASN A 267 -2.99 1.88 8.80
N GLY A 268 -2.07 1.99 9.77
CA GLY A 268 -2.21 1.34 11.07
C GLY A 268 -3.17 2.03 12.02
N TYR A 269 -3.16 3.35 12.08
CA TYR A 269 -3.79 4.08 13.18
C TYR A 269 -4.95 4.99 12.77
N ALA A 270 -5.08 5.42 11.50
CA ALA A 270 -6.10 6.39 11.12
C ALA A 270 -7.53 5.88 11.30
N ASN A 271 -7.81 4.62 10.95
CA ASN A 271 -9.14 4.05 11.11
C ASN A 271 -9.52 3.90 12.60
N MET A 272 -8.57 3.42 13.41
CA MET A 272 -8.74 3.33 14.86
C MET A 272 -8.94 4.71 15.48
N PHE A 273 -8.17 5.71 15.07
CA PHE A 273 -8.32 7.09 15.51
C PHE A 273 -9.74 7.62 15.23
N LEU A 274 -10.22 7.48 14.00
CA LEU A 274 -11.58 7.93 13.66
C LEU A 274 -12.64 7.18 14.48
N SER A 275 -12.44 5.88 14.73
CA SER A 275 -13.38 5.11 15.56
C SER A 275 -13.32 5.46 17.04
N SER A 276 -12.21 5.99 17.55
CA SER A 276 -12.07 6.35 18.98
C SER A 276 -13.03 7.47 19.41
N PHE A 277 -13.47 8.31 18.48
CA PHE A 277 -14.48 9.32 18.75
C PHE A 277 -15.86 8.76 19.12
N SER A 278 -16.11 7.47 18.90
CA SER A 278 -17.35 6.80 19.32
C SER A 278 -17.56 6.79 20.84
N SER A 279 -16.50 6.98 21.61
CA SER A 279 -16.59 7.15 23.08
C SER A 279 -17.36 8.41 23.50
N ASN A 280 -17.46 9.42 22.63
CA ASN A 280 -18.25 10.62 22.86
C ASN A 280 -19.64 10.47 22.19
N PRO A 281 -20.75 10.45 22.95
CA PRO A 281 -22.09 10.30 22.40
C PRO A 281 -22.46 11.35 21.33
N ALA A 282 -21.90 12.56 21.41
CA ALA A 282 -22.13 13.63 20.44
C ALA A 282 -21.57 13.28 19.05
N TRP A 283 -20.53 12.45 18.98
CA TRP A 283 -19.83 12.11 17.74
C TRP A 283 -20.02 10.67 17.28
N ALA A 284 -20.52 9.79 18.16
CA ALA A 284 -20.67 8.36 17.90
C ALA A 284 -21.46 8.07 16.62
N ASP A 285 -22.46 8.90 16.32
CA ASP A 285 -23.36 8.72 15.16
C ASP A 285 -22.91 9.46 13.91
N THR A 286 -21.79 10.19 13.95
CA THR A 286 -21.28 10.92 12.79
C THR A 286 -20.83 9.96 11.67
N PHE A 287 -20.88 10.45 10.43
CA PHE A 287 -20.45 9.67 9.26
C PHE A 287 -18.98 9.23 9.37
N ALA A 288 -18.10 10.13 9.83
CA ALA A 288 -16.67 9.87 9.92
C ALA A 288 -16.34 8.73 10.89
N VAL A 289 -17.07 8.63 12.00
CA VAL A 289 -16.88 7.58 13.02
C VAL A 289 -17.48 6.25 12.56
N LYS A 290 -18.74 6.28 12.11
CA LYS A 290 -19.43 5.06 11.65
C LYS A 290 -18.84 4.49 10.37
N ASN A 291 -18.38 5.35 9.45
CA ASN A 291 -17.93 4.97 8.12
C ASN A 291 -16.47 5.38 7.87
N SER A 292 -15.61 5.20 8.87
CA SER A 292 -14.20 5.61 8.81
C SER A 292 -13.45 4.97 7.64
N ASN A 293 -13.72 3.72 7.33
CA ASN A 293 -13.09 3.02 6.20
C ASN A 293 -13.53 3.64 4.84
N ALA A 294 -14.81 4.01 4.72
CA ALA A 294 -15.32 4.73 3.54
C ALA A 294 -14.71 6.13 3.43
N LEU A 295 -14.55 6.86 4.54
CA LEU A 295 -13.87 8.15 4.54
C LEU A 295 -12.40 8.01 4.09
N LEU A 296 -11.69 7.02 4.63
CA LEU A 296 -10.29 6.78 4.30
C LEU A 296 -10.10 6.28 2.86
N SER A 297 -11.14 5.71 2.21
CA SER A 297 -11.07 5.32 0.79
C SER A 297 -10.88 6.52 -0.14
N LEU A 298 -11.22 7.75 0.30
CA LEU A 298 -10.90 8.98 -0.43
C LEU A 298 -9.39 9.14 -0.66
N SER A 299 -8.56 8.58 0.23
CA SER A 299 -7.10 8.58 0.05
C SER A 299 -6.69 7.79 -1.21
N GLN A 300 -7.33 6.65 -1.46
CA GLN A 300 -7.05 5.81 -2.63
C GLN A 300 -7.56 6.46 -3.93
N ILE A 301 -8.69 7.16 -3.85
CA ILE A 301 -9.20 7.95 -4.98
C ILE A 301 -8.24 9.09 -5.29
N SER A 302 -7.77 9.80 -4.26
CA SER A 302 -6.79 10.88 -4.41
C SER A 302 -5.47 10.37 -5.00
N GLU A 303 -4.97 9.21 -4.57
CA GLU A 303 -3.79 8.56 -5.14
C GLU A 303 -3.95 8.39 -6.66
N THR A 304 -5.07 7.82 -7.11
CA THR A 304 -5.33 7.63 -8.55
C THR A 304 -5.33 8.94 -9.34
N LEU A 305 -5.90 10.01 -8.77
CA LEU A 305 -5.95 11.31 -9.44
C LEU A 305 -4.58 12.02 -9.43
N CYS A 306 -3.87 11.95 -8.31
CA CYS A 306 -2.55 12.58 -8.17
C CYS A 306 -1.50 11.93 -9.06
N PHE A 307 -1.61 10.61 -9.33
CA PHE A 307 -0.75 9.93 -10.30
C PHE A 307 -0.71 10.64 -11.65
N LEU A 308 -1.85 11.17 -12.12
CA LEU A 308 -1.93 11.92 -13.38
C LEU A 308 -1.25 13.30 -13.31
N LEU A 309 -1.13 13.89 -12.11
CA LEU A 309 -0.50 15.20 -11.92
C LEU A 309 1.04 15.12 -11.85
N VAL A 310 1.60 13.95 -11.50
CA VAL A 310 3.04 13.80 -11.33
C VAL A 310 3.85 14.22 -12.56
N PRO A 311 3.53 13.80 -13.81
CA PRO A 311 4.33 14.19 -14.98
C PRO A 311 4.35 15.70 -15.20
N PHE A 312 3.24 16.39 -14.94
CA PHE A 312 3.15 17.84 -15.02
C PHE A 312 4.05 18.51 -13.97
N CYS A 313 3.94 18.09 -12.71
CA CYS A 313 4.72 18.62 -11.60
C CYS A 313 6.22 18.35 -11.79
N MET A 314 6.58 17.16 -12.28
CA MET A 314 7.97 16.80 -12.57
C MET A 314 8.60 17.70 -13.65
N LYS A 315 7.88 17.96 -14.74
CA LYS A 315 8.34 18.87 -15.81
C LYS A 315 8.47 20.32 -15.32
N ARG A 316 7.55 20.76 -14.45
CA ARG A 316 7.50 22.17 -13.99
C ARG A 316 8.48 22.47 -12.87
N PHE A 317 8.63 21.56 -11.92
CA PHE A 317 9.34 21.82 -10.64
C PHE A 317 10.61 20.99 -10.47
N GLY A 318 10.75 19.88 -11.19
CA GLY A 318 11.86 18.94 -11.06
C GLY A 318 11.77 18.04 -9.81
N ILE A 319 12.62 17.01 -9.75
CA ILE A 319 12.58 15.92 -8.76
C ILE A 319 12.64 16.43 -7.32
N LYS A 320 13.61 17.30 -6.99
CA LYS A 320 13.81 17.79 -5.62
C LYS A 320 12.57 18.50 -5.08
N LYS A 321 11.96 19.40 -5.86
CA LYS A 321 10.78 20.15 -5.42
C LYS A 321 9.57 19.25 -5.30
N VAL A 322 9.42 18.25 -6.18
CA VAL A 322 8.33 17.27 -6.11
C VAL A 322 8.46 16.40 -4.85
N LEU A 323 9.66 15.96 -4.48
CA LEU A 323 9.92 15.27 -3.21
C LEU A 323 9.60 16.15 -2.00
N LEU A 324 9.98 17.45 -2.03
CA LEU A 324 9.62 18.39 -0.97
C LEU A 324 8.11 18.63 -0.87
N MET A 325 7.39 18.67 -2.01
CA MET A 325 5.91 18.74 -2.00
C MET A 325 5.28 17.51 -1.36
N SER A 326 5.82 16.32 -1.63
CA SER A 326 5.38 15.09 -0.96
C SER A 326 5.59 15.16 0.56
N MET A 327 6.78 15.60 1.00
CA MET A 327 7.10 15.73 2.43
C MET A 327 6.18 16.75 3.12
N ALA A 328 5.96 17.92 2.50
CA ALA A 328 5.04 18.93 2.99
C ALA A 328 3.58 18.40 3.07
N ALA A 329 3.17 17.59 2.10
CA ALA A 329 1.85 16.94 2.13
C ALA A 329 1.72 15.98 3.31
N TRP A 330 2.77 15.24 3.70
CA TRP A 330 2.78 14.42 4.92
C TRP A 330 2.67 15.25 6.19
N VAL A 331 3.39 16.39 6.28
CA VAL A 331 3.26 17.33 7.42
C VAL A 331 1.82 17.78 7.57
N LEU A 332 1.22 18.27 6.47
CA LEU A 332 -0.17 18.74 6.46
C LEU A 332 -1.14 17.61 6.79
N ARG A 333 -0.95 16.42 6.21
CA ARG A 333 -1.82 15.27 6.46
C ARG A 333 -1.91 14.92 7.95
N PHE A 334 -0.77 14.79 8.62
CA PHE A 334 -0.74 14.49 10.05
C PHE A 334 -1.27 15.65 10.90
N GLY A 335 -0.92 16.90 10.54
CA GLY A 335 -1.44 18.09 11.24
C GLY A 335 -2.96 18.21 11.14
N LEU A 336 -3.53 17.93 9.97
CA LEU A 336 -4.98 17.95 9.74
C LEU A 336 -5.70 16.83 10.53
N PHE A 337 -5.09 15.64 10.66
CA PHE A 337 -5.63 14.62 11.56
C PHE A 337 -5.57 15.07 13.03
N GLY A 338 -4.51 15.76 13.45
CA GLY A 338 -4.38 16.27 14.81
C GLY A 338 -5.38 17.36 15.16
N MET A 339 -5.83 18.16 14.17
CA MET A 339 -6.79 19.27 14.38
C MET A 339 -8.24 18.89 14.09
N GLY A 340 -8.48 17.81 13.34
CA GLY A 340 -9.81 17.44 12.87
C GLY A 340 -10.71 16.92 13.97
N THR A 341 -12.01 17.13 13.80
CA THR A 341 -13.09 16.55 14.61
C THR A 341 -14.14 15.90 13.70
N PRO A 342 -14.94 14.92 14.20
CA PRO A 342 -15.88 14.20 13.34
C PRO A 342 -17.10 14.99 12.87
N ASP A 343 -17.37 16.13 13.50
CA ASP A 343 -18.45 17.05 13.22
C ASP A 343 -18.05 18.14 12.21
N MET A 344 -19.02 18.90 11.73
CA MET A 344 -18.77 20.05 10.87
C MET A 344 -18.35 21.27 11.72
N PRO A 345 -17.31 22.04 11.32
CA PRO A 345 -16.53 21.92 10.08
C PRO A 345 -15.30 20.99 10.19
N GLY A 346 -15.01 20.40 11.35
CA GLY A 346 -13.79 19.64 11.62
C GLY A 346 -13.58 18.43 10.68
N VAL A 347 -14.65 17.77 10.25
CA VAL A 347 -14.58 16.63 9.31
C VAL A 347 -13.97 17.02 7.97
N LEU A 348 -14.04 18.29 7.56
CA LEU A 348 -13.40 18.77 6.33
C LEU A 348 -11.88 18.65 6.39
N LEU A 349 -11.29 18.74 7.60
CA LEU A 349 -9.86 18.55 7.80
C LEU A 349 -9.47 17.08 7.54
N PHE A 350 -10.30 16.12 7.95
CA PHE A 350 -10.08 14.71 7.63
C PHE A 350 -10.19 14.44 6.13
N ILE A 351 -11.19 15.03 5.46
CA ILE A 351 -11.35 14.93 4.01
C ILE A 351 -10.13 15.51 3.29
N LEU A 352 -9.68 16.70 3.68
CA LEU A 352 -8.51 17.34 3.11
C LEU A 352 -7.24 16.52 3.35
N SER A 353 -7.08 15.94 4.54
CA SER A 353 -6.01 15.01 4.84
C SER A 353 -6.02 13.80 3.91
N CYS A 354 -7.19 13.23 3.62
CA CYS A 354 -7.32 12.12 2.66
C CYS A 354 -6.95 12.53 1.23
N ILE A 355 -7.32 13.76 0.81
CA ILE A 355 -6.96 14.30 -0.51
C ILE A 355 -5.44 14.51 -0.63
N LEU A 356 -4.78 14.99 0.42
CA LEU A 356 -3.34 15.20 0.44
C LEU A 356 -2.53 13.89 0.34
N TYR A 357 -3.15 12.74 0.65
CA TYR A 357 -2.46 11.46 0.58
C TYR A 357 -1.90 11.13 -0.80
N GLY A 358 -2.64 11.40 -1.86
CA GLY A 358 -2.15 11.16 -3.22
C GLY A 358 -0.88 11.94 -3.53
N ILE A 359 -0.82 13.23 -3.15
CA ILE A 359 0.40 14.05 -3.29
C ILE A 359 1.51 13.46 -2.40
N ALA A 360 1.20 13.12 -1.17
CA ALA A 360 2.17 12.61 -0.21
C ALA A 360 2.82 11.29 -0.68
N PHE A 361 2.02 10.39 -1.24
CA PHE A 361 2.45 9.03 -1.61
C PHE A 361 3.03 8.96 -3.02
N ASP A 362 2.29 9.42 -4.04
CA ASP A 362 2.71 9.27 -5.44
C ASP A 362 3.89 10.13 -5.82
N PHE A 363 3.92 11.38 -5.33
CA PHE A 363 5.03 12.27 -5.63
C PHE A 363 6.35 11.72 -5.09
N TYR A 364 6.31 11.10 -3.90
CA TYR A 364 7.48 10.42 -3.36
C TYR A 364 7.88 9.20 -4.19
N ASN A 365 6.95 8.28 -4.44
CA ASN A 365 7.26 7.02 -5.11
C ASN A 365 7.77 7.23 -6.54
N ILE A 366 7.10 8.10 -7.31
CA ILE A 366 7.46 8.33 -8.72
C ILE A 366 8.72 9.18 -8.82
N ALA A 367 8.82 10.28 -8.06
CA ALA A 367 10.02 11.12 -8.10
C ALA A 367 11.25 10.38 -7.56
N GLY A 368 11.09 9.55 -6.52
CA GLY A 368 12.16 8.72 -5.98
C GLY A 368 12.63 7.67 -6.98
N SER A 369 11.70 6.96 -7.62
CA SER A 369 12.00 6.00 -8.68
C SER A 369 12.73 6.67 -9.86
N LEU A 370 12.27 7.83 -10.31
CA LEU A 370 12.93 8.59 -11.38
C LEU A 370 14.31 9.10 -10.97
N TYR A 371 14.51 9.50 -9.72
CA TYR A 371 15.82 9.88 -9.21
C TYR A 371 16.82 8.72 -9.31
N VAL A 372 16.41 7.51 -8.90
CA VAL A 372 17.22 6.29 -9.05
C VAL A 372 17.52 6.03 -10.52
N GLU A 373 16.50 6.10 -11.41
CA GLU A 373 16.65 5.85 -12.83
C GLU A 373 17.67 6.76 -13.50
N GLN A 374 17.73 8.03 -13.08
CA GLN A 374 18.62 9.04 -13.66
C GLN A 374 20.05 9.01 -13.12
N ASN A 375 20.24 8.52 -11.88
CA ASN A 375 21.53 8.60 -11.17
C ASN A 375 22.27 7.25 -11.08
N VAL A 376 21.71 6.19 -11.67
CA VAL A 376 22.28 4.84 -11.57
C VAL A 376 22.54 4.26 -12.96
N ASP A 377 23.67 3.56 -13.10
CA ASP A 377 24.07 2.90 -14.33
C ASP A 377 23.04 1.84 -14.77
N LYS A 378 22.85 1.74 -16.10
CA LYS A 378 21.85 0.83 -16.71
C LYS A 378 21.95 -0.61 -16.18
N GLY A 379 23.17 -1.11 -15.94
CA GLY A 379 23.42 -2.48 -15.51
C GLY A 379 22.88 -2.85 -14.12
N ILE A 380 22.73 -1.87 -13.22
CA ILE A 380 22.29 -2.11 -11.83
C ILE A 380 20.98 -1.38 -11.49
N ARG A 381 20.29 -0.76 -12.46
CA ARG A 381 19.05 0.01 -12.21
C ARG A 381 17.96 -0.81 -11.56
N ALA A 382 17.71 -2.02 -12.03
CA ALA A 382 16.69 -2.88 -11.45
C ALA A 382 16.98 -3.20 -9.99
N SER A 383 18.24 -3.49 -9.66
CA SER A 383 18.69 -3.72 -8.28
C SER A 383 18.58 -2.46 -7.42
N ALA A 384 18.86 -1.28 -8.00
CA ALA A 384 18.73 0.00 -7.31
C ALA A 384 17.27 0.38 -7.04
N GLN A 385 16.34 0.08 -7.96
CA GLN A 385 14.90 0.22 -7.71
C GLN A 385 14.43 -0.73 -6.60
N GLY A 386 14.93 -1.96 -6.59
CA GLY A 386 14.69 -2.90 -5.49
C GLY A 386 15.21 -2.36 -4.15
N LEU A 387 16.41 -1.77 -4.13
CA LEU A 387 16.98 -1.13 -2.94
C LEU A 387 16.16 0.08 -2.47
N PHE A 388 15.66 0.91 -3.40
CA PHE A 388 14.74 2.01 -3.08
C PHE A 388 13.48 1.51 -2.37
N MET A 389 12.83 0.47 -2.90
CA MET A 389 11.66 -0.15 -2.27
C MET A 389 12.00 -0.81 -0.93
N MET A 390 13.15 -1.46 -0.83
CA MET A 390 13.64 -2.07 0.41
C MET A 390 13.86 -1.01 1.50
N MET A 391 14.49 0.12 1.18
CA MET A 391 14.73 1.20 2.16
C MET A 391 13.41 1.86 2.59
N SER A 392 12.46 2.08 1.68
CA SER A 392 11.18 2.72 1.97
C SER A 392 10.19 1.77 2.65
N ASN A 393 9.78 0.72 1.94
CA ASN A 393 8.67 -0.15 2.35
C ASN A 393 9.12 -1.31 3.27
N GLY A 394 10.42 -1.59 3.31
CA GLY A 394 10.99 -2.59 4.20
C GLY A 394 11.51 -1.95 5.49
N VAL A 395 12.73 -1.39 5.43
CA VAL A 395 13.42 -0.83 6.60
C VAL A 395 12.65 0.35 7.19
N GLY A 396 12.30 1.34 6.34
CA GLY A 396 11.60 2.55 6.76
C GLY A 396 10.24 2.24 7.39
N ALA A 397 9.42 1.41 6.74
CA ALA A 397 8.11 1.01 7.25
C ALA A 397 8.22 0.25 8.59
N THR A 398 9.21 -0.66 8.74
CA THR A 398 9.41 -1.42 9.97
C THR A 398 9.80 -0.50 11.13
N ILE A 399 10.86 0.31 10.95
CA ILE A 399 11.33 1.26 11.97
C ILE A 399 10.22 2.28 12.29
N GLY A 400 9.52 2.75 11.26
CA GLY A 400 8.44 3.71 11.39
C GLY A 400 7.28 3.19 12.24
N MET A 401 6.84 1.97 11.99
CA MET A 401 5.75 1.39 12.78
C MET A 401 6.15 1.10 14.23
N MET A 402 7.39 0.69 14.47
CA MET A 402 7.90 0.51 15.83
C MET A 402 7.98 1.86 16.56
N GLY A 403 8.52 2.90 15.91
CA GLY A 403 8.57 4.25 16.47
C GLY A 403 7.18 4.85 16.68
N ALA A 404 6.28 4.71 15.70
CA ALA A 404 4.89 5.14 15.83
C ALA A 404 4.17 4.42 16.98
N GLY A 405 4.44 3.12 17.16
CA GLY A 405 3.92 2.37 18.30
C GLY A 405 4.37 2.92 19.65
N CYS A 406 5.63 3.36 19.78
CA CYS A 406 6.11 4.02 21.00
C CYS A 406 5.38 5.35 21.26
N VAL A 407 5.14 6.16 20.22
CA VAL A 407 4.35 7.40 20.34
C VAL A 407 2.91 7.07 20.75
N MET A 408 2.27 6.10 20.09
CA MET A 408 0.90 5.69 20.41
C MET A 408 0.80 5.08 21.81
N ASP A 409 1.78 4.29 22.24
CA ASP A 409 1.84 3.78 23.62
C ASP A 409 1.90 4.94 24.62
N ARG A 410 2.68 5.99 24.36
CA ARG A 410 2.86 7.13 25.24
C ARG A 410 1.61 7.99 25.34
N PHE A 411 0.97 8.32 24.23
CA PHE A 411 -0.11 9.29 24.17
C PHE A 411 -1.51 8.68 24.18
N VAL A 412 -1.67 7.41 23.79
CA VAL A 412 -2.98 6.80 23.59
C VAL A 412 -3.18 5.57 24.47
N PHE A 413 -2.37 4.52 24.30
CA PHE A 413 -2.68 3.21 24.89
C PHE A 413 -2.32 3.10 26.38
N LYS A 414 -1.26 3.78 26.83
CA LYS A 414 -0.80 3.77 28.22
C LYS A 414 -1.05 5.10 28.94
N ALA A 415 -1.66 6.07 28.27
CA ALA A 415 -2.03 7.34 28.86
C ALA A 415 -3.29 7.17 29.73
N VAL A 416 -3.40 7.98 30.77
CA VAL A 416 -4.60 8.02 31.63
C VAL A 416 -5.83 8.46 30.83
N GLN A 417 -5.64 9.40 29.90
CA GLN A 417 -6.63 9.83 28.93
C GLN A 417 -5.96 9.77 27.53
N PRO A 418 -6.58 9.09 26.56
CA PRO A 418 -6.04 9.02 25.21
C PRO A 418 -5.98 10.39 24.54
N ASP A 419 -4.78 10.82 24.17
CA ASP A 419 -4.52 12.08 23.46
C ASP A 419 -4.03 11.80 22.03
N TRP A 420 -4.97 11.55 21.15
CA TRP A 420 -4.71 11.31 19.73
C TRP A 420 -4.15 12.54 19.01
N SER A 421 -4.62 13.74 19.40
CA SER A 421 -4.19 14.99 18.77
C SER A 421 -2.68 15.20 18.92
N SER A 422 -2.17 15.08 20.16
CA SER A 422 -0.73 15.17 20.44
C SER A 422 0.07 14.11 19.69
N ALA A 423 -0.43 12.87 19.59
CA ALA A 423 0.24 11.82 18.81
C ALA A 423 0.38 12.22 17.33
N TRP A 424 -0.69 12.73 16.70
CA TRP A 424 -0.66 13.19 15.32
C TRP A 424 0.28 14.40 15.13
N PHE A 425 0.33 15.33 16.07
CA PHE A 425 1.27 16.47 16.02
C PHE A 425 2.73 16.03 16.17
N VAL A 426 3.02 14.96 16.94
CA VAL A 426 4.38 14.38 16.99
C VAL A 426 4.78 13.85 15.60
N PHE A 427 3.87 13.16 14.90
CA PHE A 427 4.16 12.70 13.53
C PHE A 427 4.30 13.86 12.55
N ALA A 428 3.48 14.90 12.67
CA ALA A 428 3.64 16.12 11.87
C ALA A 428 5.00 16.78 12.13
N GLY A 429 5.39 16.94 13.39
CA GLY A 429 6.68 17.49 13.80
C GLY A 429 7.87 16.67 13.26
N TYR A 430 7.78 15.33 13.32
CA TYR A 430 8.75 14.45 12.70
C TYR A 430 8.91 14.77 11.21
N MET A 431 7.81 14.88 10.47
CA MET A 431 7.86 15.20 9.04
C MET A 431 8.37 16.61 8.74
N VAL A 432 8.13 17.59 9.62
CA VAL A 432 8.75 18.94 9.52
C VAL A 432 10.27 18.81 9.59
N VAL A 433 10.79 18.08 10.59
CA VAL A 433 12.24 17.87 10.75
C VAL A 433 12.81 17.17 9.52
N VAL A 434 12.18 16.09 9.04
CA VAL A 434 12.63 15.39 7.82
C VAL A 434 12.64 16.31 6.60
N THR A 435 11.61 17.16 6.44
CA THR A 435 11.51 18.12 5.32
C THR A 435 12.64 19.14 5.36
N ILE A 436 12.90 19.71 6.54
CA ILE A 436 14.00 20.68 6.73
C ILE A 436 15.36 20.01 6.44
N MET A 437 15.60 18.84 7.03
CA MET A 437 16.83 18.10 6.78
C MET A 437 17.02 17.79 5.30
N PHE A 438 15.96 17.32 4.62
CA PHE A 438 16.01 17.04 3.19
C PHE A 438 16.35 18.31 2.37
N SER A 439 15.74 19.44 2.69
CA SER A 439 15.99 20.70 1.98
C SER A 439 17.45 21.14 2.05
N ILE A 440 18.11 20.89 3.20
CA ILE A 440 19.51 21.26 3.48
C ILE A 440 20.49 20.25 2.86
N PHE A 441 20.31 18.96 3.15
CA PHE A 441 21.29 17.93 2.79
C PHE A 441 21.13 17.38 1.38
N PHE A 442 19.93 17.37 0.82
CA PHE A 442 19.70 16.91 -0.54
C PHE A 442 19.98 18.03 -1.52
N LYS A 443 21.23 18.10 -2.00
CA LYS A 443 21.62 19.05 -3.03
C LYS A 443 21.17 18.54 -4.39
N ASN A 444 20.65 19.45 -5.20
CA ASN A 444 20.31 19.17 -6.60
C ASN A 444 21.64 19.22 -7.40
N ASN A 445 22.56 18.30 -7.08
CA ASN A 445 23.76 18.16 -7.90
C ASN A 445 23.34 17.41 -9.16
N ASP A 446 23.19 18.20 -10.20
CA ASP A 446 23.40 17.82 -11.57
C ASP A 446 22.50 16.69 -12.09
N LEU A 447 21.30 17.07 -12.42
CA LEU A 447 20.73 16.62 -13.68
C LEU A 447 21.80 16.99 -14.76
N LYS A 448 22.83 16.16 -14.94
CA LYS A 448 23.62 16.17 -16.16
C LYS A 448 22.64 16.02 -17.29
N ARG A 449 22.55 17.09 -18.06
CA ARG A 449 21.73 17.23 -19.26
C ARG A 449 21.90 16.08 -20.22
#